data_89b476c9730b03b397f23431849fe5fd
#
_entry.id   89b476c9730b03b397f23431849fe5fd
#
_cell.length_a   1.000
_cell.length_b   1.000
_cell.length_c   1.000
_cell.angle_alpha   90.00
_cell.angle_beta   90.00
_cell.angle_gamma   90.00
#
_symmetry.space_group_name_H-M   'P 1'
#
loop_
_entity.id
_entity.type
_entity.pdbx_description
1 polymer ?
#
loop_
_entity_poly.entity_id
_entity_poly.type
_entity_poly.pdbx_seq_one_letter_code
_entity_poly.pdbx_strand_id
1 'polypeptide(L)' 'MKKLNKITEVRVEEVHEIEDKQHFYRVYFHYSNGKVKLIDESSIKPILARYISKVY' A
#
# COMPACT_ATOMS: atom_id res chain seq x y z
N MET A 1 -22.82 -14.90 -10.21
CA MET A 1 -21.91 -13.83 -10.63
C MET A 1 -20.89 -13.54 -9.54
N LYS A 2 -19.65 -13.45 -9.92
CA LYS A 2 -18.61 -13.14 -8.94
C LYS A 2 -18.63 -11.68 -8.58
N LYS A 3 -18.54 -11.45 -7.29
CA LYS A 3 -18.44 -10.11 -6.76
C LYS A 3 -16.97 -9.69 -6.78
N LEU A 4 -16.66 -8.65 -7.49
CA LEU A 4 -15.30 -8.14 -7.53
C LEU A 4 -15.01 -7.30 -6.29
N ASN A 5 -13.88 -7.58 -5.66
CA ASN A 5 -13.44 -6.80 -4.52
C ASN A 5 -12.81 -5.52 -5.02
N LYS A 6 -13.30 -4.41 -4.52
CA LYS A 6 -12.78 -3.11 -4.90
C LYS A 6 -11.73 -2.64 -3.90
N ILE A 7 -10.77 -1.90 -4.39
CA ILE A 7 -9.80 -1.24 -3.53
C ILE A 7 -10.47 -0.01 -2.95
N THR A 8 -10.59 0.01 -1.63
CA THR A 8 -11.26 1.12 -0.92
C THR A 8 -10.29 2.17 -0.43
N GLU A 9 -9.03 1.79 -0.24
CA GLU A 9 -8.03 2.70 0.28
C GLU A 9 -6.64 2.25 -0.11
N VAL A 10 -5.76 3.22 -0.33
CA VAL A 10 -4.32 2.98 -0.51
C VAL A 10 -3.63 3.59 0.70
N ARG A 11 -2.87 2.78 1.43
CA ARG A 11 -2.14 3.24 2.61
C ARG A 11 -0.66 3.08 2.44
N VAL A 12 0.08 4.04 2.97
CA VAL A 12 1.55 3.99 3.04
C VAL A 12 1.94 3.88 4.50
N GLU A 13 2.74 2.85 4.79
CA GLU A 13 3.33 2.67 6.11
C GLU A 13 4.79 3.08 6.06
N GLU A 14 5.19 3.95 6.97
CA GLU A 14 6.58 4.32 7.12
C GLU A 14 7.21 3.43 8.19
N VAL A 15 8.24 2.68 7.81
CA VAL A 15 8.89 1.74 8.70
C VAL A 15 10.29 2.22 9.03
N HIS A 16 10.58 2.29 10.32
CA HIS A 16 11.91 2.64 10.83
C HIS A 16 12.46 1.45 11.58
N GLU A 17 13.56 0.90 11.10
CA GLU A 17 14.25 -0.16 11.82
C GLU A 17 15.43 0.43 12.59
N ILE A 18 15.35 0.35 13.90
CA ILE A 18 16.31 0.99 14.78
C ILE A 18 17.67 0.31 14.72
N GLU A 19 17.69 -1.02 14.66
CA GLU A 19 18.93 -1.77 14.69
C GLU A 19 19.78 -1.57 13.43
N ASP A 20 19.13 -1.62 12.27
CA ASP A 20 19.82 -1.46 10.99
C ASP A 20 19.81 -0.04 10.50
N LYS A 21 19.16 0.86 11.22
CA LYS A 21 18.96 2.25 10.82
C LYS A 21 18.35 2.38 9.43
N GLN A 22 17.55 1.40 9.05
CA GLN A 22 16.88 1.42 7.77
C GLN A 22 15.56 2.14 7.86
N HIS A 23 15.23 2.82 6.78
CA HIS A 23 14.00 3.57 6.68
C HIS A 23 13.40 3.24 5.31
N PHE A 24 12.20 2.71 5.29
CA PHE A 24 11.54 2.36 4.05
C PHE A 24 10.04 2.51 4.18
N TYR A 25 9.37 2.40 3.06
CA TYR A 25 7.93 2.58 2.97
C TYR A 25 7.29 1.34 2.38
N ARG A 26 6.12 0.97 2.90
CA ARG A 26 5.30 -0.11 2.37
C ARG A 26 3.98 0.46 1.91
N VAL A 27 3.52 0.02 0.75
CA VAL A 27 2.24 0.46 0.21
C VAL A 27 1.28 -0.71 0.24
N TYR A 28 0.10 -0.48 0.80
CA TYR A 28 -0.94 -1.49 0.95
C TYR A 28 -2.21 -1.07 0.24
N PHE A 29 -2.86 -2.03 -0.38
CA PHE A 29 -4.21 -1.86 -0.86
C PHE A 29 -5.17 -2.49 0.14
N HIS A 30 -6.19 -1.73 0.55
CA HIS A 30 -7.28 -2.20 1.39
C HIS A 30 -8.48 -2.46 0.51
N TYR A 31 -9.03 -3.66 0.62
CA TYR A 31 -10.14 -4.09 -0.21
C TYR A 31 -11.47 -4.04 0.53
N SER A 32 -12.56 -3.98 -0.23
CA SER A 32 -13.91 -3.89 0.33
C SER A 32 -14.29 -5.10 1.19
N ASN A 33 -13.63 -6.24 0.99
CA ASN A 33 -13.90 -7.43 1.80
C ASN A 33 -13.08 -7.48 3.10
N GLY A 34 -12.37 -6.41 3.41
CA GLY A 34 -11.54 -6.33 4.62
C GLY A 34 -10.13 -6.87 4.47
N LYS A 35 -9.78 -7.39 3.29
CA LYS A 35 -8.42 -7.88 3.07
C LYS A 35 -7.47 -6.74 2.77
N VAL A 36 -6.20 -6.97 3.11
CA VAL A 36 -5.11 -6.01 2.89
C VAL A 36 -4.01 -6.72 2.14
N LYS A 37 -3.49 -6.07 1.11
CA LYS A 37 -2.41 -6.65 0.31
C LYS A 37 -1.25 -5.68 0.21
N LEU A 38 -0.05 -6.18 0.50
CA LEU A 38 1.19 -5.42 0.30
C LEU A 38 1.50 -5.42 -1.19
N ILE A 39 1.59 -4.24 -1.80
CA ILE A 39 1.82 -4.12 -3.24
C ILE A 39 3.17 -3.57 -3.59
N ASP A 40 3.83 -2.87 -2.66
CA ASP A 40 5.14 -2.29 -2.94
C ASP A 40 5.90 -2.03 -1.65
N GLU A 41 7.23 -2.05 -1.77
CA GLU A 41 8.11 -1.72 -0.67
C GLU A 41 9.31 -0.98 -1.26
N SER A 42 9.61 0.21 -0.76
CA SER A 42 10.65 1.05 -1.34
C SER A 42 11.28 1.94 -0.28
N SER A 43 12.56 2.26 -0.47
CA SER A 43 13.25 3.22 0.39
C SER A 43 12.90 4.66 0.02
N ILE A 44 12.24 4.85 -1.11
CA ILE A 44 11.82 6.17 -1.57
C ILE A 44 10.34 6.35 -1.26
N LYS A 45 9.98 7.53 -0.75
CA LYS A 45 8.60 7.82 -0.41
C LYS A 45 7.71 7.67 -1.65
N PRO A 46 6.68 6.81 -1.58
CA PRO A 46 5.83 6.59 -2.73
C PRO A 46 4.90 7.76 -3.00
N ILE A 47 4.55 7.91 -4.27
CA ILE A 47 3.59 8.92 -4.68
C ILE A 47 2.23 8.26 -4.77
N LEU A 48 1.34 8.58 -3.84
CA LEU A 48 0.02 7.94 -3.75
C LEU A 48 -0.79 8.10 -5.03
N ALA A 49 -0.64 9.22 -5.73
CA ALA A 49 -1.39 9.46 -6.95
C ALA A 49 -1.17 8.36 -8.00
N ARG A 50 0.01 7.76 -8.03
CA ARG A 50 0.31 6.67 -8.98
C ARG A 50 -0.50 5.43 -8.70
N TYR A 51 -0.74 5.15 -7.42
CA TYR A 51 -1.51 3.98 -7.03
C TYR A 51 -3.00 4.23 -7.15
N ILE A 52 -3.42 5.43 -6.82
CA ILE A 52 -4.83 5.81 -6.93
C ILE A 52 -5.30 5.76 -8.38
N SER A 53 -4.45 6.17 -9.32
CA SER A 53 -4.81 6.13 -10.75
C SER A 53 -5.02 4.70 -11.26
N LYS A 54 -4.42 3.71 -10.60
CA LYS A 54 -4.63 2.31 -10.96
C LYS A 54 -5.92 1.73 -10.39
N VAL A 55 -6.49 2.39 -9.40
CA VAL A 55 -7.73 1.97 -8.75
C VAL A 55 -8.95 2.43 -9.53
N TYR A 56 -8.88 3.58 -10.11
CA TYR A 56 -9.93 4.21 -10.87
C TYR A 56 -9.57 4.23 -12.36
#